data_9374eb1ae56b99d0c0a72ac8800ee35a
#
_entry.id   9374eb1ae56b99d0c0a72ac8800ee35a
#
_cell.length_a   1.000
_cell.length_b   1.000
_cell.length_c   1.000
_cell.angle_alpha   90.00
_cell.angle_beta   90.00
_cell.angle_gamma   90.00
#
_symmetry.space_group_name_H-M   'P 1'
#
loop_
_entity.id
_entity.type
_entity.pdbx_description
1 polymer ?
#
loop_
_entity_poly.entity_id
_entity_poly.type
_entity_poly.pdbx_seq_one_letter_code
_entity_poly.pdbx_strand_id
1 'polypeptide(L)'
;VKSGETLGGIMNKLGATRQQITGITLMPRSEFDVRTIRPGKTYYALFQTDTAGVEQLCYYVYQPNIREAVVLHLTDSMHVEHFEKPITHCERAAEVVIESSLWNAMAGNGLPTELALELSDIYAWTIDFFGLQKGDSIRVYYDEQYVDSVRIGIGKIYAADFYHGKRWQEAFWFEEGTIHNYYDAEGNSLRKAFLKAPLNYKRISSGFTYARKHPIYKVVRPHTGVDYAAPMGTPVVSIGDGVVTMKQYKGG
;
A
#
# COMPACT_ATOMS: atom_id res chain seq x y z
N VAL A 1 -13.77 -18.43 -8.87
CA VAL A 1 -14.46 -17.55 -9.85
C VAL A 1 -13.60 -17.43 -11.09
N LYS A 2 -14.15 -17.76 -12.24
CA LYS A 2 -13.48 -17.61 -13.54
C LYS A 2 -13.72 -16.22 -14.14
N SER A 3 -12.89 -15.85 -15.12
CA SER A 3 -13.11 -14.61 -15.87
C SER A 3 -14.46 -14.65 -16.61
N GLY A 4 -15.26 -13.59 -16.50
CA GLY A 4 -16.59 -13.48 -17.10
C GLY A 4 -17.72 -14.20 -16.33
N GLU A 5 -17.45 -14.90 -15.24
CA GLU A 5 -18.51 -15.45 -14.41
C GLU A 5 -19.21 -14.37 -13.59
N THR A 6 -20.52 -14.47 -13.54
CA THR A 6 -21.38 -13.68 -12.64
C THR A 6 -21.90 -14.55 -11.52
N LEU A 7 -22.28 -13.97 -10.38
CA LEU A 7 -22.87 -14.73 -9.29
C LEU A 7 -24.07 -15.55 -9.75
N GLY A 8 -24.99 -14.95 -10.50
CA GLY A 8 -26.17 -15.66 -11.04
C GLY A 8 -25.78 -16.86 -11.89
N GLY A 9 -24.73 -16.73 -12.72
CA GLY A 9 -24.20 -17.84 -13.51
C GLY A 9 -23.59 -18.94 -12.65
N ILE A 10 -22.87 -18.58 -11.58
CA ILE A 10 -22.34 -19.54 -10.60
C ILE A 10 -23.49 -20.26 -9.89
N MET A 11 -24.47 -19.51 -9.37
CA MET A 11 -25.63 -20.07 -8.68
C MET A 11 -26.40 -21.06 -9.56
N ASN A 12 -26.64 -20.74 -10.82
CA ASN A 12 -27.28 -21.63 -11.78
C ASN A 12 -26.49 -22.94 -11.99
N LYS A 13 -25.15 -22.83 -12.10
CA LYS A 13 -24.27 -24.03 -12.23
C LYS A 13 -24.31 -24.90 -10.98
N LEU A 14 -24.50 -24.31 -9.80
CA LEU A 14 -24.61 -25.01 -8.52
C LEU A 14 -26.02 -25.56 -8.25
N GLY A 15 -26.96 -25.39 -9.17
CA GLY A 15 -28.34 -25.88 -9.01
C GLY A 15 -29.18 -25.05 -8.03
N ALA A 16 -28.81 -23.80 -7.77
CA ALA A 16 -29.61 -22.91 -6.93
C ALA A 16 -31.02 -22.71 -7.51
N THR A 17 -32.02 -22.70 -6.64
CA THR A 17 -33.41 -22.45 -7.02
C THR A 17 -33.62 -21.00 -7.46
N ARG A 18 -34.68 -20.75 -8.23
CA ARG A 18 -35.08 -19.37 -8.59
C ARG A 18 -35.32 -18.49 -7.37
N GLN A 19 -35.91 -19.07 -6.31
CA GLN A 19 -36.13 -18.36 -5.03
C GLN A 19 -34.83 -17.92 -4.40
N GLN A 20 -33.82 -18.80 -4.34
CA GLN A 20 -32.49 -18.49 -3.81
C GLN A 20 -31.80 -17.38 -4.61
N ILE A 21 -31.80 -17.48 -5.95
CA ILE A 21 -31.20 -16.45 -6.83
C ILE A 21 -31.90 -15.10 -6.66
N THR A 22 -33.24 -15.10 -6.61
CA THR A 22 -34.01 -13.88 -6.40
C THR A 22 -33.72 -13.25 -5.04
N GLY A 23 -33.71 -14.07 -3.97
CA GLY A 23 -33.41 -13.62 -2.63
C GLY A 23 -32.02 -12.96 -2.52
N ILE A 24 -30.98 -13.57 -3.09
CA ILE A 24 -29.63 -12.98 -3.13
C ILE A 24 -29.65 -11.64 -3.87
N THR A 25 -30.38 -11.55 -4.98
CA THR A 25 -30.45 -10.32 -5.81
C THR A 25 -31.16 -9.18 -5.09
N LEU A 26 -32.12 -9.51 -4.22
CA LEU A 26 -32.89 -8.54 -3.42
C LEU A 26 -32.20 -8.14 -2.11
N MET A 27 -31.11 -8.80 -1.71
CA MET A 27 -30.37 -8.45 -0.51
C MET A 27 -29.84 -7.01 -0.57
N PRO A 28 -29.89 -6.28 0.55
CA PRO A 28 -29.26 -4.96 0.64
C PRO A 28 -27.77 -5.02 0.27
N ARG A 29 -27.30 -4.07 -0.50
CA ARG A 29 -25.86 -3.99 -0.87
C ARG A 29 -24.94 -3.81 0.33
N SER A 30 -25.46 -3.30 1.44
CA SER A 30 -24.74 -3.22 2.70
C SER A 30 -24.48 -4.58 3.33
N GLU A 31 -25.30 -5.58 3.04
CA GLU A 31 -25.11 -6.96 3.51
C GLU A 31 -24.28 -7.76 2.52
N PHE A 32 -24.62 -7.69 1.21
CA PHE A 32 -23.85 -8.36 0.17
C PHE A 32 -23.92 -7.62 -1.17
N ASP A 33 -22.79 -7.12 -1.64
CA ASP A 33 -22.69 -6.54 -2.98
C ASP A 33 -22.16 -7.56 -3.98
N VAL A 34 -23.02 -8.09 -4.84
CA VAL A 34 -22.69 -9.07 -5.89
C VAL A 34 -21.57 -8.60 -6.82
N ARG A 35 -21.32 -7.28 -6.91
CA ARG A 35 -20.27 -6.68 -7.74
C ARG A 35 -18.87 -6.83 -7.12
N THR A 36 -18.78 -7.28 -5.86
CA THR A 36 -17.49 -7.52 -5.18
C THR A 36 -16.87 -8.85 -5.57
N ILE A 37 -17.62 -9.73 -6.25
CA ILE A 37 -17.11 -11.00 -6.75
C ILE A 37 -16.09 -10.75 -7.87
N ARG A 38 -14.88 -11.28 -7.69
CA ARG A 38 -13.75 -11.05 -8.60
C ARG A 38 -13.23 -12.37 -9.18
N PRO A 39 -12.81 -12.38 -10.44
CA PRO A 39 -12.08 -13.51 -11.02
C PRO A 39 -10.83 -13.84 -10.19
N GLY A 40 -10.48 -15.12 -10.14
CA GLY A 40 -9.33 -15.63 -9.39
C GLY A 40 -9.59 -15.84 -7.89
N LYS A 41 -10.74 -15.40 -7.36
CA LYS A 41 -11.10 -15.64 -5.96
C LYS A 41 -11.80 -16.98 -5.78
N THR A 42 -11.69 -17.53 -4.58
CA THR A 42 -12.25 -18.84 -4.23
C THR A 42 -13.68 -18.70 -3.73
N TYR A 43 -14.49 -19.67 -4.05
CA TYR A 43 -15.77 -19.90 -3.39
C TYR A 43 -15.95 -21.38 -3.08
N TYR A 44 -16.79 -21.66 -2.09
CA TYR A 44 -17.22 -23.01 -1.72
C TYR A 44 -18.74 -23.06 -1.77
N ALA A 45 -19.26 -24.23 -2.14
CA ALA A 45 -20.69 -24.52 -2.11
C ALA A 45 -20.91 -25.74 -1.23
N LEU A 46 -21.80 -25.64 -0.26
CA LEU A 46 -22.15 -26.76 0.62
C LEU A 46 -23.59 -27.18 0.34
N PHE A 47 -23.74 -28.48 0.20
CA PHE A 47 -25.02 -29.12 -0.13
C PHE A 47 -25.48 -29.98 1.03
N GLN A 48 -26.77 -30.06 1.20
CA GLN A 48 -27.42 -31.04 2.07
C GLN A 48 -28.24 -31.98 1.22
N THR A 49 -28.12 -33.28 1.50
CA THR A 49 -28.92 -34.31 0.85
C THR A 49 -30.17 -34.57 1.68
N ASP A 50 -31.34 -34.47 1.08
CA ASP A 50 -32.61 -34.76 1.73
C ASP A 50 -32.85 -36.27 1.87
N THR A 51 -33.95 -36.63 2.52
CA THR A 51 -34.33 -38.04 2.73
C THR A 51 -34.66 -38.81 1.43
N ALA A 52 -34.91 -38.10 0.33
CA ALA A 52 -35.15 -38.63 -1.00
C ALA A 52 -33.85 -38.76 -1.84
N GLY A 53 -32.69 -38.38 -1.29
CA GLY A 53 -31.40 -38.42 -1.97
C GLY A 53 -31.15 -37.22 -2.90
N VAL A 54 -31.92 -36.13 -2.79
CA VAL A 54 -31.76 -34.94 -3.61
C VAL A 54 -30.82 -33.97 -2.90
N GLU A 55 -29.75 -33.54 -3.60
CA GLU A 55 -28.81 -32.53 -3.11
C GLU A 55 -29.41 -31.13 -3.27
N GLN A 56 -29.38 -30.34 -2.19
CA GLN A 56 -29.85 -28.97 -2.16
C GLN A 56 -28.73 -28.05 -1.69
N LEU A 57 -28.49 -26.96 -2.43
CA LEU A 57 -27.50 -25.96 -2.06
C LEU A 57 -27.97 -25.20 -0.81
N CYS A 58 -27.19 -25.30 0.28
CA CYS A 58 -27.50 -24.67 1.56
C CYS A 58 -26.64 -23.46 1.86
N TYR A 59 -25.38 -23.48 1.46
CA TYR A 59 -24.45 -22.39 1.72
C TYR A 59 -23.60 -22.10 0.49
N TYR A 60 -23.39 -20.82 0.26
CA TYR A 60 -22.36 -20.35 -0.66
C TYR A 60 -21.40 -19.46 0.12
N VAL A 61 -20.12 -19.85 0.16
CA VAL A 61 -19.07 -19.14 0.88
C VAL A 61 -18.15 -18.50 -0.14
N TYR A 62 -18.10 -17.18 -0.17
CA TYR A 62 -17.18 -16.43 -1.02
C TYR A 62 -16.00 -15.92 -0.21
N GLN A 63 -14.79 -16.19 -0.66
CA GLN A 63 -13.54 -15.81 0.00
C GLN A 63 -12.79 -14.78 -0.85
N PRO A 64 -12.97 -13.46 -0.60
CA PRO A 64 -12.30 -12.40 -1.34
C PRO A 64 -10.79 -12.36 -1.10
N ASN A 65 -10.36 -12.76 0.11
CA ASN A 65 -8.95 -12.85 0.50
C ASN A 65 -8.78 -13.91 1.60
N ILE A 66 -7.54 -14.11 2.07
CA ILE A 66 -7.25 -15.15 3.08
C ILE A 66 -7.90 -14.86 4.44
N ARG A 67 -8.20 -13.59 4.74
CA ARG A 67 -8.75 -13.14 6.02
C ARG A 67 -10.28 -13.20 6.05
N GLU A 68 -10.92 -12.83 4.97
CA GLU A 68 -12.35 -12.58 4.91
C GLU A 68 -13.10 -13.69 4.19
N ALA A 69 -14.27 -14.01 4.69
CA ALA A 69 -15.25 -14.84 4.00
C ALA A 69 -16.65 -14.27 4.19
N VAL A 70 -17.46 -14.37 3.14
CA VAL A 70 -18.88 -14.01 3.15
C VAL A 70 -19.68 -15.29 2.95
N VAL A 71 -20.52 -15.63 3.92
CA VAL A 71 -21.34 -16.83 3.92
C VAL A 71 -22.78 -16.44 3.60
N LEU A 72 -23.28 -16.88 2.46
CA LEU A 72 -24.69 -16.77 2.11
C LEU A 72 -25.41 -18.05 2.60
N HIS A 73 -26.29 -17.90 3.56
CA HIS A 73 -27.22 -18.94 3.99
C HIS A 73 -28.39 -18.98 3.01
N LEU A 74 -28.60 -20.11 2.35
CA LEU A 74 -29.56 -20.26 1.24
C LEU A 74 -30.74 -21.19 1.59
N THR A 75 -30.95 -21.42 2.88
CA THR A 75 -32.09 -22.17 3.43
C THR A 75 -33.31 -21.26 3.61
N ASP A 76 -34.35 -21.71 4.31
CA ASP A 76 -35.63 -21.00 4.49
C ASP A 76 -35.49 -19.60 5.07
N SER A 77 -34.45 -19.36 5.89
CA SER A 77 -34.10 -18.05 6.43
C SER A 77 -32.82 -17.53 5.76
N MET A 78 -32.94 -16.96 4.55
CA MET A 78 -31.81 -16.45 3.82
C MET A 78 -31.21 -15.20 4.50
N HIS A 79 -29.92 -15.24 4.79
CA HIS A 79 -29.16 -14.14 5.38
C HIS A 79 -27.68 -14.24 5.02
N VAL A 80 -26.94 -13.19 5.33
CA VAL A 80 -25.50 -13.08 5.09
C VAL A 80 -24.77 -13.02 6.41
N GLU A 81 -23.68 -13.76 6.51
CA GLU A 81 -22.73 -13.70 7.61
C GLU A 81 -21.35 -13.30 7.09
N HIS A 82 -20.71 -12.35 7.74
CA HIS A 82 -19.34 -11.93 7.45
C HIS A 82 -18.41 -12.55 8.49
N PHE A 83 -17.43 -13.26 7.99
CA PHE A 83 -16.43 -13.91 8.82
C PHE A 83 -15.06 -13.31 8.56
N GLU A 84 -14.34 -12.94 9.62
CA GLU A 84 -12.97 -12.47 9.55
C GLU A 84 -12.07 -13.31 10.46
N LYS A 85 -10.97 -13.80 9.91
CA LYS A 85 -9.93 -14.45 10.70
C LYS A 85 -9.10 -13.40 11.42
N PRO A 86 -8.67 -13.68 12.66
CA PRO A 86 -7.80 -12.78 13.40
C PRO A 86 -6.44 -12.63 12.71
N ILE A 87 -5.89 -11.42 12.81
CA ILE A 87 -4.51 -11.15 12.42
C ILE A 87 -3.62 -11.48 13.60
N THR A 88 -2.60 -12.27 13.37
CA THR A 88 -1.52 -12.52 14.33
C THR A 88 -0.37 -11.58 14.00
N HIS A 89 0.16 -10.91 15.01
CA HIS A 89 1.26 -9.96 14.94
C HIS A 89 2.56 -10.62 15.38
N CYS A 90 3.63 -10.39 14.64
CA CYS A 90 4.95 -10.93 14.95
C CYS A 90 6.00 -9.82 14.80
N GLU A 91 6.56 -9.39 15.92
CA GLU A 91 7.60 -8.37 15.94
C GLU A 91 8.92 -8.91 15.36
N ARG A 92 9.57 -8.11 14.54
CA ARG A 92 10.81 -8.42 13.83
C ARG A 92 11.80 -7.27 13.95
N ALA A 93 13.07 -7.64 14.03
CA ALA A 93 14.17 -6.70 13.89
C ALA A 93 15.06 -7.14 12.72
N ALA A 94 15.51 -6.18 11.94
CA ALA A 94 16.42 -6.43 10.84
C ALA A 94 17.43 -5.29 10.71
N GLU A 95 18.61 -5.65 10.18
CA GLU A 95 19.64 -4.70 9.80
C GLU A 95 20.11 -5.04 8.38
N VAL A 96 20.20 -4.04 7.50
CA VAL A 96 20.67 -4.21 6.13
C VAL A 96 21.64 -3.12 5.75
N VAL A 97 22.62 -3.47 4.91
CA VAL A 97 23.55 -2.54 4.27
C VAL A 97 23.14 -2.35 2.82
N ILE A 98 23.14 -1.11 2.37
CA ILE A 98 22.74 -0.73 1.01
C ILE A 98 23.93 -0.84 0.08
N GLU A 99 23.81 -1.69 -0.93
CA GLU A 99 24.79 -1.85 -2.00
C GLU A 99 24.43 -1.08 -3.27
N SER A 100 23.13 -0.88 -3.52
CA SER A 100 22.62 -0.21 -4.73
C SER A 100 21.36 0.61 -4.46
N SER A 101 20.32 0.03 -3.88
CA SER A 101 19.07 0.70 -3.50
C SER A 101 18.49 0.05 -2.24
N LEU A 102 17.63 0.78 -1.52
CA LEU A 102 16.94 0.24 -0.35
C LEU A 102 16.06 -0.96 -0.72
N TRP A 103 15.35 -0.89 -1.84
CA TRP A 103 14.55 -2.00 -2.36
C TRP A 103 15.37 -3.29 -2.56
N ASN A 104 16.51 -3.17 -3.24
CA ASN A 104 17.40 -4.31 -3.49
C ASN A 104 18.03 -4.83 -2.20
N ALA A 105 18.31 -3.95 -1.23
CA ALA A 105 18.83 -4.37 0.07
C ALA A 105 17.78 -5.20 0.83
N MET A 106 16.50 -4.81 0.84
CA MET A 106 15.43 -5.61 1.43
C MET A 106 15.29 -6.96 0.72
N ALA A 107 15.12 -6.96 -0.60
CA ALA A 107 14.95 -8.19 -1.39
C ALA A 107 16.14 -9.15 -1.26
N GLY A 108 17.36 -8.64 -1.29
CA GLY A 108 18.60 -9.45 -1.19
C GLY A 108 18.81 -10.09 0.18
N ASN A 109 18.21 -9.54 1.23
CA ASN A 109 18.24 -10.10 2.59
C ASN A 109 16.96 -10.88 2.95
N GLY A 110 16.07 -11.15 1.98
CA GLY A 110 14.83 -11.90 2.22
C GLY A 110 13.80 -11.15 3.06
N LEU A 111 13.93 -9.83 3.17
CA LEU A 111 12.99 -8.98 3.89
C LEU A 111 11.84 -8.53 2.99
N PRO A 112 10.68 -8.21 3.57
CA PRO A 112 9.57 -7.62 2.83
C PRO A 112 9.98 -6.35 2.10
N THR A 113 9.77 -6.29 0.80
CA THR A 113 10.10 -5.10 0.00
C THR A 113 9.18 -3.91 0.31
N GLU A 114 8.02 -4.17 0.88
CA GLU A 114 7.11 -3.15 1.43
C GLU A 114 7.80 -2.27 2.48
N LEU A 115 8.76 -2.83 3.25
CA LEU A 115 9.57 -2.04 4.20
C LEU A 115 10.30 -0.88 3.52
N ALA A 116 10.78 -1.07 2.29
CA ALA A 116 11.47 0.00 1.58
C ALA A 116 10.54 1.19 1.27
N LEU A 117 9.26 0.92 1.01
CA LEU A 117 8.26 1.96 0.77
C LEU A 117 7.92 2.71 2.06
N GLU A 118 7.57 1.97 3.12
CA GLU A 118 7.23 2.56 4.42
C GLU A 118 8.39 3.38 5.00
N LEU A 119 9.63 2.86 4.93
CA LEU A 119 10.81 3.58 5.39
C LEU A 119 11.08 4.83 4.53
N SER A 120 10.81 4.75 3.22
CA SER A 120 10.93 5.92 2.35
C SER A 120 9.93 7.02 2.74
N ASP A 121 8.72 6.65 3.16
CA ASP A 121 7.70 7.59 3.63
C ASP A 121 8.07 8.20 4.99
N ILE A 122 8.57 7.38 5.92
CA ILE A 122 9.02 7.84 7.26
C ILE A 122 10.13 8.90 7.12
N TYR A 123 11.11 8.62 6.28
CA TYR A 123 12.29 9.48 6.12
C TYR A 123 12.20 10.47 4.95
N ALA A 124 11.06 10.57 4.26
CA ALA A 124 10.89 11.42 3.07
C ALA A 124 11.33 12.87 3.25
N TRP A 125 11.23 13.37 4.48
CA TRP A 125 11.55 14.74 4.86
C TRP A 125 13.01 14.96 5.32
N THR A 126 13.72 13.86 5.59
CA THR A 126 15.07 13.91 6.18
C THR A 126 16.14 13.31 5.28
N ILE A 127 15.78 12.34 4.43
CA ILE A 127 16.70 11.62 3.56
C ILE A 127 16.29 11.78 2.10
N ASP A 128 17.26 12.08 1.24
CA ASP A 128 17.10 11.97 -0.21
C ASP A 128 17.44 10.53 -0.64
N PHE A 129 16.42 9.72 -0.87
CA PHE A 129 16.59 8.31 -1.27
C PHE A 129 17.25 8.11 -2.64
N PHE A 130 17.38 9.19 -3.45
CA PHE A 130 18.13 9.14 -4.70
C PHE A 130 19.61 9.42 -4.49
N GLY A 131 19.97 9.95 -3.34
CA GLY A 131 21.34 10.20 -2.92
C GLY A 131 21.94 9.08 -2.07
N LEU A 132 21.26 7.94 -1.89
CA LEU A 132 21.77 6.82 -1.12
C LEU A 132 23.06 6.30 -1.72
N GLN A 133 24.02 5.98 -0.84
CA GLN A 133 25.35 5.52 -1.21
C GLN A 133 25.57 4.07 -0.77
N LYS A 134 26.46 3.40 -1.47
CA LYS A 134 26.96 2.10 -1.02
C LYS A 134 27.58 2.25 0.38
N GLY A 135 27.16 1.38 1.30
CA GLY A 135 27.57 1.41 2.70
C GLY A 135 26.61 2.17 3.63
N ASP A 136 25.60 2.89 3.09
CA ASP A 136 24.49 3.33 3.90
C ASP A 136 23.78 2.09 4.49
N SER A 137 23.21 2.20 5.68
CA SER A 137 22.59 1.06 6.34
C SER A 137 21.33 1.47 7.10
N ILE A 138 20.48 0.50 7.35
CA ILE A 138 19.28 0.70 8.14
C ILE A 138 19.06 -0.43 9.12
N ARG A 139 18.64 -0.08 10.32
CA ARG A 139 18.07 -0.96 11.33
C ARG A 139 16.61 -0.65 11.43
N VAL A 140 15.79 -1.69 11.54
CA VAL A 140 14.33 -1.52 11.64
C VAL A 140 13.74 -2.53 12.61
N TYR A 141 12.81 -2.05 13.45
CA TYR A 141 11.99 -2.87 14.33
C TYR A 141 10.52 -2.64 13.94
N TYR A 142 9.86 -3.72 13.53
CA TYR A 142 8.56 -3.65 12.87
C TYR A 142 7.71 -4.86 13.16
N ASP A 143 6.43 -4.77 12.82
CA ASP A 143 5.42 -5.80 12.93
C ASP A 143 5.18 -6.49 11.59
N GLU A 144 5.18 -7.80 11.58
CA GLU A 144 4.66 -8.62 10.47
C GLU A 144 3.29 -9.17 10.80
N GLN A 145 2.38 -9.11 9.84
CA GLN A 145 1.00 -9.56 9.99
C GLN A 145 0.78 -10.90 9.31
N TYR A 146 0.13 -11.81 10.01
CA TYR A 146 -0.15 -13.16 9.57
C TYR A 146 -1.63 -13.52 9.74
N VAL A 147 -2.13 -14.37 8.83
CA VAL A 147 -3.39 -15.08 8.95
C VAL A 147 -3.11 -16.56 8.69
N ASP A 148 -3.47 -17.44 9.63
CA ASP A 148 -3.20 -18.89 9.53
C ASP A 148 -1.75 -19.21 9.11
N SER A 149 -0.78 -18.54 9.73
CA SER A 149 0.66 -18.70 9.43
C SER A 149 1.10 -18.19 8.04
N VAL A 150 0.23 -17.58 7.27
CA VAL A 150 0.58 -16.93 6.00
C VAL A 150 0.80 -15.45 6.23
N ARG A 151 1.97 -14.94 5.88
CA ARG A 151 2.25 -13.50 5.95
C ARG A 151 1.36 -12.74 4.97
N ILE A 152 0.64 -11.76 5.46
CA ILE A 152 -0.29 -10.93 4.67
C ILE A 152 0.24 -9.51 4.42
N GLY A 153 1.28 -9.09 5.17
CA GLY A 153 1.88 -7.77 5.02
C GLY A 153 2.76 -7.41 6.20
N ILE A 154 3.12 -6.15 6.26
CA ILE A 154 3.73 -5.53 7.42
C ILE A 154 2.69 -4.65 8.11
N GLY A 155 2.79 -4.55 9.41
CA GLY A 155 2.01 -3.64 10.24
C GLY A 155 2.78 -2.35 10.49
N LYS A 156 2.91 -2.00 11.75
CA LYS A 156 3.59 -0.78 12.17
C LYS A 156 5.12 -0.97 12.19
N ILE A 157 5.85 0.04 11.75
CA ILE A 157 7.29 0.18 12.06
C ILE A 157 7.36 0.93 13.41
N TYR A 158 7.89 0.28 14.42
CA TYR A 158 7.99 0.87 15.78
C TYR A 158 9.20 1.78 15.93
N ALA A 159 10.32 1.36 15.33
CA ALA A 159 11.54 2.15 15.31
C ALA A 159 12.36 1.83 14.07
N ALA A 160 13.07 2.82 13.59
CA ALA A 160 14.09 2.65 12.57
C ALA A 160 15.26 3.59 12.83
N ASP A 161 16.44 3.20 12.35
CA ASP A 161 17.66 3.96 12.49
C ASP A 161 18.42 3.90 11.18
N PHE A 162 18.53 5.02 10.48
CA PHE A 162 19.08 5.08 9.12
C PHE A 162 20.44 5.77 9.12
N TYR A 163 21.48 5.05 8.75
CA TYR A 163 22.81 5.60 8.56
C TYR A 163 22.96 6.15 7.14
N HIS A 164 23.04 7.47 7.03
CA HIS A 164 23.24 8.17 5.75
C HIS A 164 23.99 9.48 5.99
N GLY A 165 24.89 9.85 5.08
CA GLY A 165 25.65 11.08 5.19
C GLY A 165 26.55 11.10 6.45
N LYS A 166 27.11 9.94 6.83
CA LYS A 166 27.99 9.71 7.99
C LYS A 166 27.33 9.97 9.36
N ARG A 167 26.02 9.85 9.46
CA ARG A 167 25.27 10.01 10.71
C ARG A 167 24.07 9.05 10.74
N TRP A 168 23.69 8.65 11.93
CA TRP A 168 22.44 7.95 12.17
C TRP A 168 21.29 8.95 12.24
N GLN A 169 20.14 8.55 11.75
CA GLN A 169 18.90 9.30 11.78
C GLN A 169 17.83 8.38 12.33
N GLU A 170 17.45 8.62 13.57
CA GLU A 170 16.51 7.79 14.30
C GLU A 170 15.07 8.16 13.98
N ALA A 171 14.17 7.20 14.05
CA ALA A 171 12.74 7.35 13.91
C ALA A 171 12.03 6.43 14.89
N PHE A 172 11.28 7.00 15.81
CA PHE A 172 10.46 6.28 16.78
C PHE A 172 8.99 6.60 16.54
N TRP A 173 8.18 5.56 16.44
CA TRP A 173 6.73 5.75 16.38
C TRP A 173 6.21 6.20 17.73
N PHE A 174 5.43 7.27 17.71
CA PHE A 174 4.70 7.75 18.88
C PHE A 174 3.22 7.91 18.52
N GLU A 175 2.35 7.48 19.45
CA GLU A 175 0.89 7.54 19.29
C GLU A 175 0.26 7.92 20.63
N GLU A 176 -0.47 9.04 20.65
CA GLU A 176 -1.24 9.50 21.79
C GLU A 176 -2.52 10.21 21.32
N GLY A 177 -3.66 9.64 21.60
CA GLY A 177 -4.96 10.17 21.15
C GLY A 177 -5.06 10.23 19.63
N THR A 178 -5.15 11.43 19.05
CA THR A 178 -5.18 11.67 17.61
C THR A 178 -3.82 11.95 17.00
N ILE A 179 -2.78 12.07 17.83
CA ILE A 179 -1.41 12.32 17.40
C ILE A 179 -0.74 10.98 17.12
N HIS A 180 -0.30 10.78 15.89
CA HIS A 180 0.47 9.61 15.49
C HIS A 180 1.50 10.04 14.44
N ASN A 181 2.78 9.88 14.75
CA ASN A 181 3.88 10.29 13.89
C ASN A 181 5.20 9.64 14.32
N TYR A 182 6.25 9.87 13.52
CA TYR A 182 7.62 9.51 13.85
C TYR A 182 8.40 10.71 14.38
N TYR A 183 9.21 10.46 15.41
CA TYR A 183 10.03 11.45 16.09
C TYR A 183 11.47 10.95 16.22
N ASP A 184 12.43 11.88 16.24
CA ASP A 184 13.82 11.57 16.59
C ASP A 184 13.98 11.37 18.11
N ALA A 185 15.20 11.04 18.57
CA ALA A 185 15.48 10.83 20.00
C ALA A 185 15.28 12.09 20.85
N GLU A 186 15.36 13.28 20.26
CA GLU A 186 15.12 14.56 20.93
C GLU A 186 13.63 14.93 20.97
N GLY A 187 12.75 14.13 20.37
CA GLY A 187 11.31 14.38 20.30
C GLY A 187 10.90 15.36 19.20
N ASN A 188 11.77 15.64 18.24
CA ASN A 188 11.40 16.44 17.08
C ASN A 188 10.71 15.56 16.04
N SER A 189 9.59 16.03 15.47
CA SER A 189 8.91 15.32 14.38
C SER A 189 9.84 15.18 13.16
N LEU A 190 9.88 13.96 12.59
CA LEU A 190 10.55 13.74 11.31
C LEU A 190 9.83 14.43 10.16
N ARG A 191 8.54 14.66 10.29
CA ARG A 191 7.75 15.40 9.30
C ARG A 191 8.08 16.88 9.38
N LYS A 192 8.84 17.37 8.42
CA LYS A 192 9.22 18.79 8.28
C LYS A 192 8.21 19.52 7.42
N ALA A 193 8.30 20.86 7.43
CA ALA A 193 7.41 21.70 6.63
C ALA A 193 7.48 21.42 5.11
N PHE A 194 8.64 20.93 4.62
CA PHE A 194 8.84 20.71 3.18
C PHE A 194 9.64 19.42 2.92
N LEU A 195 9.21 18.66 1.91
CA LEU A 195 9.96 17.53 1.37
C LEU A 195 11.31 18.00 0.80
N LYS A 196 12.33 17.15 0.89
CA LYS A 196 13.65 17.43 0.32
C LYS A 196 13.64 17.50 -1.20
N ALA A 197 12.79 16.72 -1.87
CA ALA A 197 12.65 16.71 -3.31
C ALA A 197 11.18 16.49 -3.72
N PRO A 198 10.68 17.22 -4.75
CA PRO A 198 9.29 17.11 -5.19
C PRO A 198 9.01 15.92 -6.11
N LEU A 199 10.02 15.18 -6.50
CA LEU A 199 9.91 14.06 -7.45
C LEU A 199 11.13 13.13 -7.39
N ASN A 200 10.93 11.93 -7.93
CA ASN A 200 12.02 10.99 -8.20
C ASN A 200 12.85 11.48 -9.39
N TYR A 201 14.07 11.92 -9.19
CA TYR A 201 14.93 12.46 -10.23
C TYR A 201 16.24 11.67 -10.37
N LYS A 202 16.77 11.61 -11.60
CA LYS A 202 18.08 10.98 -11.86
C LYS A 202 19.25 11.86 -11.46
N ARG A 203 19.12 13.16 -11.65
CA ARG A 203 20.13 14.15 -11.31
C ARG A 203 19.52 15.56 -11.29
N ILE A 204 20.16 16.47 -10.59
CA ILE A 204 19.91 17.90 -10.75
C ILE A 204 20.63 18.33 -12.03
N SER A 205 19.88 18.77 -13.04
CA SER A 205 20.42 19.21 -14.32
C SER A 205 20.88 20.66 -14.31
N SER A 206 20.29 21.50 -13.43
CA SER A 206 20.71 22.88 -13.20
C SER A 206 20.36 23.32 -11.79
N GLY A 207 21.33 23.84 -11.07
CA GLY A 207 21.13 24.41 -9.73
C GLY A 207 20.67 25.86 -9.75
N PHE A 208 20.29 26.35 -8.57
CA PHE A 208 20.00 27.78 -8.33
C PHE A 208 21.27 28.62 -8.51
N THR A 209 21.17 29.71 -9.26
CA THR A 209 22.28 30.65 -9.44
C THR A 209 21.77 32.02 -9.95
N TYR A 210 22.36 33.10 -9.52
CA TYR A 210 22.06 34.42 -10.06
C TYR A 210 22.80 34.74 -11.36
N ALA A 211 23.81 33.94 -11.75
CA ALA A 211 24.70 34.21 -12.87
C ALA A 211 24.94 32.98 -13.73
N ARG A 212 23.87 32.44 -14.38
CA ARG A 212 23.96 31.34 -15.34
C ARG A 212 24.15 31.86 -16.77
N LYS A 213 25.18 31.42 -17.45
CA LYS A 213 25.32 31.63 -18.90
C LYS A 213 24.31 30.80 -19.66
N HIS A 214 23.38 31.41 -20.35
CA HIS A 214 22.35 30.71 -21.11
C HIS A 214 23.01 29.87 -22.23
N PRO A 215 22.72 28.58 -22.37
CA PRO A 215 23.42 27.71 -23.30
C PRO A 215 23.28 28.14 -24.77
N ILE A 216 22.13 28.73 -25.15
CA ILE A 216 21.83 29.13 -26.52
C ILE A 216 22.21 30.60 -26.74
N TYR A 217 21.69 31.50 -25.92
CA TYR A 217 21.84 32.94 -26.11
C TYR A 217 23.15 33.51 -25.56
N LYS A 218 23.94 32.66 -24.81
CA LYS A 218 25.25 33.02 -24.21
C LYS A 218 25.24 34.29 -23.31
N VAL A 219 24.06 34.77 -22.96
CA VAL A 219 23.89 35.89 -22.02
C VAL A 219 23.81 35.37 -20.60
N VAL A 220 24.25 36.17 -19.64
CA VAL A 220 24.12 35.82 -18.22
C VAL A 220 22.71 36.13 -17.77
N ARG A 221 22.00 35.12 -17.26
CA ARG A 221 20.67 35.25 -16.67
C ARG A 221 20.60 34.51 -15.36
N PRO A 222 19.85 34.98 -14.36
CA PRO A 222 19.61 34.24 -13.15
C PRO A 222 18.79 32.99 -13.44
N HIS A 223 19.12 31.89 -12.77
CA HIS A 223 18.29 30.72 -12.66
C HIS A 223 17.83 30.61 -11.21
N THR A 224 16.63 31.09 -10.93
CA THR A 224 16.06 31.18 -9.57
C THR A 224 15.30 29.95 -9.14
N GLY A 225 15.63 28.81 -9.72
CA GLY A 225 15.06 27.50 -9.42
C GLY A 225 16.10 26.39 -9.51
N VAL A 226 15.64 25.16 -9.33
CA VAL A 226 16.42 23.94 -9.51
C VAL A 226 15.72 23.08 -10.56
N ASP A 227 16.47 22.65 -11.58
CA ASP A 227 15.95 21.76 -12.62
C ASP A 227 16.30 20.31 -12.29
N TYR A 228 15.28 19.48 -12.10
CA TYR A 228 15.42 18.06 -11.87
C TYR A 228 15.25 17.29 -13.19
N ALA A 229 16.16 16.41 -13.52
CA ALA A 229 16.09 15.54 -14.69
C ALA A 229 15.45 14.19 -14.30
N ALA A 230 14.26 13.93 -14.83
CA ALA A 230 13.50 12.71 -14.59
C ALA A 230 12.90 12.17 -15.90
N PRO A 231 12.58 10.87 -16.01
CA PRO A 231 11.84 10.30 -17.12
C PRO A 231 10.49 10.99 -17.32
N MET A 232 10.01 11.02 -18.59
CA MET A 232 8.65 11.47 -18.86
C MET A 232 7.63 10.59 -18.12
N GLY A 233 6.60 11.21 -17.52
CA GLY A 233 5.61 10.50 -16.71
C GLY A 233 5.97 10.32 -15.24
N THR A 234 7.16 10.78 -14.81
CA THR A 234 7.51 10.78 -13.37
C THR A 234 6.52 11.67 -12.61
N PRO A 235 5.86 11.15 -11.55
CA PRO A 235 4.98 11.95 -10.72
C PRO A 235 5.72 13.10 -10.05
N VAL A 236 5.09 14.28 -10.02
CA VAL A 236 5.56 15.45 -9.28
C VAL A 236 4.58 15.72 -8.16
N VAL A 237 5.07 15.77 -6.92
CA VAL A 237 4.24 15.97 -5.73
C VAL A 237 4.45 17.37 -5.15
N SER A 238 3.49 17.86 -4.37
CA SER A 238 3.68 19.05 -3.54
C SER A 238 4.77 18.77 -2.51
N ILE A 239 5.68 19.70 -2.31
CA ILE A 239 6.74 19.59 -1.29
C ILE A 239 6.24 19.83 0.13
N GLY A 240 5.00 20.26 0.30
CA GLY A 240 4.37 20.51 1.60
C GLY A 240 2.86 20.65 1.46
N ASP A 241 2.19 20.77 2.59
CA ASP A 241 0.76 21.04 2.65
C ASP A 241 0.47 22.42 2.04
N GLY A 242 -0.61 22.54 1.27
CA GLY A 242 -0.95 23.78 0.60
C GLY A 242 -2.26 23.72 -0.17
N VAL A 243 -2.64 24.85 -0.73
CA VAL A 243 -3.84 25.00 -1.57
C VAL A 243 -3.42 25.35 -2.98
N VAL A 244 -3.93 24.61 -3.97
CA VAL A 244 -3.68 24.90 -5.38
C VAL A 244 -4.40 26.20 -5.76
N THR A 245 -3.65 27.27 -5.95
CA THR A 245 -4.18 28.58 -6.30
C THR A 245 -4.26 28.81 -7.82
N MET A 246 -3.49 28.05 -8.61
CA MET A 246 -3.45 28.21 -10.05
C MET A 246 -3.12 26.89 -10.74
N LYS A 247 -3.90 26.54 -11.77
CA LYS A 247 -3.65 25.42 -12.70
C LYS A 247 -3.81 25.95 -14.12
N GLN A 248 -2.72 26.12 -14.85
CA GLN A 248 -2.76 26.57 -16.24
C GLN A 248 -1.62 25.98 -17.07
N TYR A 249 -1.84 25.87 -18.38
CA TYR A 249 -0.77 25.60 -19.33
C TYR A 249 -0.06 26.93 -19.66
N LYS A 250 1.23 27.01 -19.37
CA LYS A 250 2.13 28.04 -19.92
C LYS A 250 3.11 27.29 -20.82
N GLY A 251 2.99 27.47 -22.12
CA GLY A 251 3.88 26.86 -23.08
C GLY A 251 5.33 27.03 -22.66
N GLY A 252 6.09 25.93 -22.65
CA GLY A 252 7.51 25.81 -22.36
C GLY A 252 8.25 25.31 -23.55
#